data_99d89723cd5894bbd2ddac2a141ea874
#
_entry.id   99d89723cd5894bbd2ddac2a141ea874
#
_cell.length_a   1.000
_cell.length_b   1.000
_cell.length_c   1.000
_cell.angle_alpha   90.00
_cell.angle_beta   90.00
_cell.angle_gamma   90.00
#
_symmetry.space_group_name_H-M   'P 1'
#
loop_
_entity.id
_entity.type
_entity.pdbx_description
1 polymer ?
#
loop_
_entity_poly.entity_id
_entity_poly.type
_entity_poly.pdbx_seq_one_letter_code
_entity_poly.pdbx_strand_id
1 'polypeptide(L)'
;MSCTVSSISTKRMRNEDYWCSMRVAVPCHAFCRNDTLRAELLADYPDVKFNDEFVRFDEAGLVRWVEDCDAAIVALEAITESFLAASPQLRIISKFGVGVDNLDAAALQRHGVRLGWQGGTNALSVAELALCFAIAGLRHVGETSAAMRAGERPAA
;
A
#
# COMPACT_ATOMS: atom_id res chain seq x y z
N MET A 1 -47.30 -24.35 -29.03
CA MET A 1 -45.92 -24.64 -28.56
C MET A 1 -45.44 -23.41 -27.79
N SER A 2 -45.48 -23.53 -26.47
CA SER A 2 -45.15 -22.44 -25.53
C SER A 2 -43.66 -22.53 -25.17
N CYS A 3 -42.91 -21.47 -25.46
CA CYS A 3 -41.50 -21.38 -25.09
C CYS A 3 -41.41 -20.59 -23.78
N THR A 4 -41.22 -21.31 -22.69
CA THR A 4 -41.07 -20.74 -21.34
C THR A 4 -39.67 -20.18 -21.22
N VAL A 5 -39.56 -18.85 -21.11
CA VAL A 5 -38.30 -18.15 -20.77
C VAL A 5 -38.06 -18.36 -19.28
N SER A 6 -37.08 -19.20 -18.97
CA SER A 6 -36.59 -19.44 -17.62
C SER A 6 -36.00 -18.15 -17.05
N SER A 7 -36.57 -17.71 -15.92
CA SER A 7 -36.14 -16.56 -15.15
C SER A 7 -34.71 -16.74 -14.65
N ILE A 8 -33.77 -15.96 -15.17
CA ILE A 8 -32.47 -15.78 -14.58
C ILE A 8 -32.66 -14.96 -13.29
N SER A 9 -32.67 -15.68 -12.17
CA SER A 9 -32.68 -15.07 -10.83
C SER A 9 -31.34 -14.35 -10.63
N THR A 10 -31.31 -13.05 -10.90
CA THR A 10 -30.24 -12.15 -10.44
C THR A 10 -30.35 -12.05 -8.92
N LYS A 11 -29.73 -12.99 -8.22
CA LYS A 11 -29.54 -12.92 -6.77
C LYS A 11 -28.68 -11.67 -6.51
N ARG A 12 -29.33 -10.59 -6.06
CA ARG A 12 -28.63 -9.38 -5.60
C ARG A 12 -27.79 -9.80 -4.41
N MET A 13 -26.50 -10.06 -4.65
CA MET A 13 -25.53 -10.40 -3.59
C MET A 13 -25.59 -9.28 -2.56
N ARG A 14 -25.73 -9.63 -1.29
CA ARG A 14 -25.64 -8.66 -0.19
C ARG A 14 -24.26 -8.04 -0.23
N ASN A 15 -24.16 -6.79 0.15
CA ASN A 15 -22.90 -6.03 0.09
C ASN A 15 -21.74 -6.74 0.82
N GLU A 16 -22.05 -7.50 1.87
CA GLU A 16 -21.13 -8.30 2.67
C GLU A 16 -20.55 -9.50 1.90
N ASP A 17 -21.39 -10.23 1.15
CA ASP A 17 -20.96 -11.39 0.33
C ASP A 17 -20.00 -10.96 -0.81
N TYR A 18 -20.09 -9.70 -1.24
CA TYR A 18 -19.30 -9.14 -2.31
C TYR A 18 -17.84 -8.87 -1.88
N TRP A 19 -17.64 -8.38 -0.67
CA TRP A 19 -16.29 -8.09 -0.15
C TRP A 19 -15.51 -9.37 0.15
N CYS A 20 -16.17 -10.42 0.63
CA CYS A 20 -15.56 -11.72 0.91
C CYS A 20 -15.09 -12.48 -0.35
N SER A 21 -15.53 -12.08 -1.55
CA SER A 21 -15.13 -12.72 -2.81
C SER A 21 -14.02 -11.98 -3.55
N MET A 22 -13.52 -10.88 -2.99
CA MET A 22 -12.46 -10.08 -3.64
C MET A 22 -11.11 -10.77 -3.51
N ARG A 23 -10.36 -10.81 -4.61
CA ARG A 23 -8.97 -11.20 -4.61
C ARG A 23 -8.08 -9.98 -4.37
N VAL A 24 -7.25 -10.05 -3.32
CA VAL A 24 -6.41 -8.93 -2.88
C VAL A 24 -4.95 -9.21 -3.20
N ALA A 25 -4.30 -8.32 -3.95
CA ALA A 25 -2.88 -8.34 -4.22
C ALA A 25 -2.10 -7.58 -3.15
N VAL A 26 -1.00 -8.14 -2.65
CA VAL A 26 -0.10 -7.48 -1.70
C VAL A 26 1.34 -7.49 -2.24
N PRO A 27 1.71 -6.59 -3.18
CA PRO A 27 3.09 -6.46 -3.67
C PRO A 27 4.05 -5.92 -2.61
N CYS A 28 3.55 -5.23 -1.59
CA CYS A 28 4.31 -4.56 -0.54
C CYS A 28 5.11 -5.53 0.34
N HIS A 29 6.45 -5.50 0.25
CA HIS A 29 7.34 -6.38 1.01
C HIS A 29 7.22 -6.22 2.53
N ALA A 30 7.03 -4.98 3.02
CA ALA A 30 6.93 -4.72 4.46
C ALA A 30 5.67 -5.32 5.05
N PHE A 31 4.56 -5.29 4.31
CA PHE A 31 3.32 -5.96 4.70
C PHE A 31 3.50 -7.49 4.68
N CYS A 32 4.07 -8.05 3.61
CA CYS A 32 4.26 -9.49 3.45
C CYS A 32 5.15 -10.11 4.55
N ARG A 33 6.05 -9.33 5.17
CA ARG A 33 6.93 -9.79 6.27
C ARG A 33 6.27 -9.74 7.65
N ASN A 34 5.07 -9.21 7.75
CA ASN A 34 4.39 -9.04 9.03
C ASN A 34 3.29 -10.09 9.18
N ASP A 35 3.57 -11.13 9.98
CA ASP A 35 2.66 -12.27 10.19
C ASP A 35 1.31 -11.84 10.78
N THR A 36 1.30 -10.82 11.67
CA THR A 36 0.07 -10.31 12.27
C THR A 36 -0.83 -9.67 11.20
N LEU A 37 -0.27 -8.78 10.35
CA LEU A 37 -1.04 -8.14 9.28
C LEU A 37 -1.53 -9.16 8.24
N ARG A 38 -0.73 -10.18 7.94
CA ARG A 38 -1.15 -11.28 7.05
C ARG A 38 -2.34 -12.03 7.64
N ALA A 39 -2.27 -12.40 8.91
CA ALA A 39 -3.34 -13.14 9.58
C ALA A 39 -4.64 -12.31 9.66
N GLU A 40 -4.53 -11.03 10.00
CA GLU A 40 -5.68 -10.11 10.03
C GLU A 40 -6.32 -9.96 8.63
N LEU A 41 -5.50 -9.77 7.60
CA LEU A 41 -6.01 -9.65 6.23
C LEU A 41 -6.71 -10.94 5.75
N LEU A 42 -6.12 -12.11 6.04
CA LEU A 42 -6.68 -13.41 5.67
C LEU A 42 -7.97 -13.75 6.42
N ALA A 43 -8.19 -13.17 7.61
CA ALA A 43 -9.42 -13.35 8.35
C ALA A 43 -10.61 -12.69 7.65
N ASP A 44 -10.39 -11.56 6.99
CA ASP A 44 -11.45 -10.80 6.29
C ASP A 44 -11.52 -11.14 4.79
N TYR A 45 -10.35 -11.46 4.18
CA TYR A 45 -10.21 -11.75 2.74
C TYR A 45 -9.45 -13.05 2.56
N PRO A 46 -10.12 -14.17 2.32
CA PRO A 46 -9.46 -15.48 2.23
C PRO A 46 -8.61 -15.68 0.96
N ASP A 47 -8.89 -14.91 -0.11
CA ASP A 47 -8.15 -14.98 -1.38
C ASP A 47 -7.16 -13.80 -1.48
N VAL A 48 -5.96 -13.99 -0.92
CA VAL A 48 -4.89 -12.98 -0.92
C VAL A 48 -3.65 -13.50 -1.63
N LYS A 49 -3.16 -12.73 -2.59
CA LYS A 49 -1.91 -12.98 -3.32
C LYS A 49 -0.78 -12.16 -2.68
N PHE A 50 0.05 -12.82 -1.88
CA PHE A 50 1.22 -12.19 -1.27
C PHE A 50 2.46 -12.30 -2.16
N ASN A 51 3.30 -11.27 -2.13
CA ASN A 51 4.62 -11.27 -2.78
C ASN A 51 5.66 -11.92 -1.85
N ASP A 52 5.57 -13.23 -1.67
CA ASP A 52 6.43 -14.00 -0.77
C ASP A 52 7.87 -14.15 -1.28
N GLU A 53 8.08 -13.98 -2.57
CA GLU A 53 9.41 -13.98 -3.20
C GLU A 53 10.10 -12.61 -3.13
N PHE A 54 9.42 -11.60 -2.59
CA PHE A 54 9.91 -10.21 -2.47
C PHE A 54 10.42 -9.63 -3.80
N VAL A 55 9.75 -9.96 -4.89
CA VAL A 55 10.06 -9.43 -6.21
C VAL A 55 9.81 -7.92 -6.25
N ARG A 56 10.75 -7.16 -6.79
CA ARG A 56 10.54 -5.75 -7.12
C ARG A 56 9.99 -5.66 -8.54
N PHE A 57 8.76 -5.21 -8.64
CA PHE A 57 8.09 -5.06 -9.92
C PHE A 57 8.43 -3.73 -10.57
N ASP A 58 8.71 -3.73 -11.86
CA ASP A 58 8.48 -2.58 -12.72
C ASP A 58 6.97 -2.45 -13.02
N GLU A 59 6.55 -1.38 -13.66
CA GLU A 59 5.13 -1.14 -13.94
C GLU A 59 4.49 -2.29 -14.72
N ALA A 60 5.14 -2.75 -15.78
CA ALA A 60 4.63 -3.84 -16.62
C ALA A 60 4.55 -5.17 -15.85
N GLY A 61 5.51 -5.44 -14.99
CA GLY A 61 5.52 -6.59 -14.10
C GLY A 61 4.40 -6.53 -13.07
N LEU A 62 4.15 -5.36 -12.50
CA LEU A 62 3.08 -5.14 -11.54
C LEU A 62 1.70 -5.32 -12.19
N VAL A 63 1.50 -4.78 -13.41
CA VAL A 63 0.26 -4.97 -14.18
C VAL A 63 -0.03 -6.47 -14.37
N ARG A 64 0.94 -7.24 -14.83
CA ARG A 64 0.77 -8.70 -15.01
C ARG A 64 0.51 -9.41 -13.68
N TRP A 65 1.14 -8.94 -12.62
CA TRP A 65 1.03 -9.59 -11.31
C TRP A 65 -0.33 -9.38 -10.66
N VAL A 66 -0.98 -8.24 -10.92
CA VAL A 66 -2.32 -7.91 -10.37
C VAL A 66 -3.47 -8.19 -11.33
N GLU A 67 -3.22 -8.80 -12.50
CA GLU A 67 -4.21 -8.96 -13.58
C GLU A 67 -5.48 -9.71 -13.17
N ASP A 68 -5.38 -10.57 -12.16
CA ASP A 68 -6.44 -11.40 -11.62
C ASP A 68 -6.96 -10.92 -10.25
N CYS A 69 -6.63 -9.67 -9.85
CA CYS A 69 -6.97 -9.14 -8.54
C CYS A 69 -7.93 -7.94 -8.64
N ASP A 70 -8.85 -7.83 -7.66
CA ASP A 70 -9.84 -6.74 -7.56
C ASP A 70 -9.31 -5.55 -6.75
N ALA A 71 -8.37 -5.80 -5.84
CA ALA A 71 -7.78 -4.81 -4.95
C ALA A 71 -6.28 -5.02 -4.79
N ALA A 72 -5.54 -3.95 -4.45
CA ALA A 72 -4.13 -4.07 -4.11
C ALA A 72 -3.75 -3.24 -2.88
N ILE A 73 -2.88 -3.80 -2.01
CA ILE A 73 -2.25 -3.08 -0.90
C ILE A 73 -0.84 -2.70 -1.32
N VAL A 74 -0.63 -1.42 -1.61
CA VAL A 74 0.62 -0.89 -2.17
C VAL A 74 1.39 -0.02 -1.17
N ALA A 75 2.71 -0.02 -1.25
CA ALA A 75 3.58 0.85 -0.45
C ALA A 75 4.38 1.83 -1.31
N LEU A 76 5.39 1.35 -2.01
CA LEU A 76 6.29 2.16 -2.84
C LEU A 76 6.01 2.01 -4.34
N GLU A 77 5.15 1.08 -4.70
CA GLU A 77 4.75 0.82 -6.08
C GLU A 77 4.08 2.06 -6.67
N ALA A 78 4.51 2.46 -7.86
CA ALA A 78 3.95 3.61 -8.57
C ALA A 78 2.59 3.24 -9.18
N ILE A 79 1.56 4.00 -8.80
CA ILE A 79 0.20 3.86 -9.33
C ILE A 79 -0.06 5.04 -10.24
N THR A 80 0.30 4.85 -11.49
CA THR A 80 0.25 5.84 -12.56
C THR A 80 -1.03 5.72 -13.37
N GLU A 81 -1.28 6.70 -14.25
CA GLU A 81 -2.35 6.62 -15.26
C GLU A 81 -2.20 5.38 -16.15
N SER A 82 -0.97 5.08 -16.62
CA SER A 82 -0.69 3.94 -17.48
C SER A 82 -0.94 2.60 -16.76
N PHE A 83 -0.54 2.50 -15.50
CA PHE A 83 -0.83 1.34 -14.66
C PHE A 83 -2.34 1.10 -14.53
N LEU A 84 -3.11 2.14 -14.20
CA LEU A 84 -4.56 2.03 -14.01
C LEU A 84 -5.29 1.71 -15.32
N ALA A 85 -4.87 2.32 -16.42
CA ALA A 85 -5.41 2.01 -17.74
C ALA A 85 -5.18 0.55 -18.16
N ALA A 86 -4.02 -0.03 -17.75
CA ALA A 86 -3.67 -1.42 -18.02
C ALA A 86 -4.27 -2.42 -17.01
N SER A 87 -4.88 -1.93 -15.92
CA SER A 87 -5.44 -2.77 -14.83
C SER A 87 -6.91 -2.41 -14.54
N PRO A 88 -7.82 -2.48 -15.53
CA PRO A 88 -9.20 -2.02 -15.42
C PRO A 88 -10.06 -2.83 -14.43
N GLN A 89 -9.61 -4.01 -14.01
CA GLN A 89 -10.27 -4.86 -13.03
C GLN A 89 -10.06 -4.35 -11.58
N LEU A 90 -9.01 -3.55 -11.34
CA LEU A 90 -8.75 -3.00 -10.01
C LEU A 90 -9.80 -1.97 -9.61
N ARG A 91 -10.33 -2.11 -8.41
CA ARG A 91 -11.42 -1.31 -7.85
C ARG A 91 -11.01 -0.53 -6.61
N ILE A 92 -10.00 -1.05 -5.90
CA ILE A 92 -9.49 -0.47 -4.66
C ILE A 92 -7.97 -0.56 -4.66
N ILE A 93 -7.34 0.57 -4.35
CA ILE A 93 -5.93 0.64 -3.95
C ILE A 93 -5.90 1.03 -2.47
N SER A 94 -5.30 0.23 -1.63
CA SER A 94 -5.05 0.55 -0.22
C SER A 94 -3.57 0.91 -0.04
N LYS A 95 -3.31 2.08 0.52
CA LYS A 95 -1.95 2.57 0.74
C LYS A 95 -1.42 2.12 2.10
N PHE A 96 -0.41 1.27 2.08
CA PHE A 96 0.36 0.92 3.27
C PHE A 96 1.48 1.94 3.47
N GLY A 97 1.22 2.92 4.31
CA GLY A 97 2.09 4.06 4.60
C GLY A 97 1.38 5.40 4.46
N VAL A 98 2.04 6.48 4.89
CA VAL A 98 1.44 7.83 4.98
C VAL A 98 1.72 8.72 3.77
N GLY A 99 2.83 8.53 3.07
CA GLY A 99 3.17 9.27 1.85
C GLY A 99 2.32 8.78 0.67
N VAL A 100 1.88 9.69 -0.18
CA VAL A 100 1.03 9.41 -1.35
C VAL A 100 1.66 9.86 -2.67
N ASP A 101 2.94 10.23 -2.65
CA ASP A 101 3.66 10.78 -3.81
C ASP A 101 3.77 9.80 -4.99
N ASN A 102 3.62 8.51 -4.72
CA ASN A 102 3.63 7.44 -5.72
C ASN A 102 2.24 7.12 -6.29
N LEU A 103 1.20 7.87 -5.91
CA LEU A 103 -0.17 7.65 -6.36
C LEU A 103 -0.66 8.84 -7.19
N ASP A 104 -1.14 8.58 -8.40
CA ASP A 104 -1.85 9.59 -9.20
C ASP A 104 -3.33 9.63 -8.76
N ALA A 105 -3.65 10.54 -7.83
CA ALA A 105 -5.00 10.69 -7.28
C ALA A 105 -6.03 11.08 -8.35
N ALA A 106 -5.62 11.87 -9.36
CA ALA A 106 -6.51 12.26 -10.44
C ALA A 106 -6.80 11.07 -11.38
N ALA A 107 -5.80 10.22 -11.63
CA ALA A 107 -5.98 8.99 -12.37
C ALA A 107 -6.89 8.01 -11.63
N LEU A 108 -6.69 7.80 -10.34
CA LEU A 108 -7.57 6.95 -9.52
C LEU A 108 -9.04 7.39 -9.65
N GLN A 109 -9.29 8.69 -9.60
CA GLN A 109 -10.64 9.24 -9.77
C GLN A 109 -11.20 8.99 -11.17
N ARG A 110 -10.40 9.22 -12.24
CA ARG A 110 -10.83 8.99 -13.64
C ARG A 110 -11.17 7.52 -13.90
N HIS A 111 -10.40 6.61 -13.34
CA HIS A 111 -10.62 5.17 -13.48
C HIS A 111 -11.64 4.60 -12.48
N GLY A 112 -12.21 5.42 -11.59
CA GLY A 112 -13.18 4.99 -10.60
C GLY A 112 -12.62 4.06 -9.52
N VAL A 113 -11.30 4.06 -9.33
CA VAL A 113 -10.60 3.26 -8.32
C VAL A 113 -10.63 3.99 -6.98
N ARG A 114 -11.11 3.31 -5.94
CA ARG A 114 -11.16 3.89 -4.59
C ARG A 114 -9.79 3.80 -3.92
N LEU A 115 -9.41 4.86 -3.21
CA LEU A 115 -8.20 4.89 -2.39
C LEU A 115 -8.55 4.67 -0.91
N GLY A 116 -8.02 3.60 -0.33
CA GLY A 116 -7.95 3.39 1.11
C GLY A 116 -6.64 3.96 1.64
N TRP A 117 -6.71 5.05 2.41
CA TRP A 117 -5.53 5.72 2.97
C TRP A 117 -5.87 6.45 4.25
N GLN A 118 -4.95 6.40 5.20
CA GLN A 118 -5.04 7.17 6.43
C GLN A 118 -3.74 7.93 6.66
N GLY A 119 -3.84 9.26 6.58
CA GLY A 119 -2.72 10.15 6.86
C GLY A 119 -2.44 10.31 8.35
N GLY A 120 -1.21 10.75 8.67
CA GLY A 120 -0.86 11.20 10.01
C GLY A 120 -0.62 10.10 11.04
N THR A 121 -0.69 8.82 10.69
CA THR A 121 -0.50 7.71 11.66
C THR A 121 0.89 7.71 12.31
N ASN A 122 1.90 8.32 11.68
CA ASN A 122 3.26 8.46 12.20
C ASN A 122 3.61 9.91 12.61
N ALA A 123 2.63 10.81 12.69
CA ALA A 123 2.89 12.25 12.90
C ALA A 123 3.69 12.53 14.18
N LEU A 124 3.39 11.84 15.27
CA LEU A 124 4.10 11.99 16.54
C LEU A 124 5.57 11.57 16.41
N SER A 125 5.84 10.39 15.84
CA SER A 125 7.20 9.89 15.65
C SER A 125 8.03 10.81 14.75
N VAL A 126 7.42 11.37 13.71
CA VAL A 126 8.09 12.33 12.82
C VAL A 126 8.38 13.64 13.56
N ALA A 127 7.43 14.14 14.37
CA ALA A 127 7.62 15.35 15.16
C ALA A 127 8.75 15.19 16.19
N GLU A 128 8.79 14.08 16.90
CA GLU A 128 9.86 13.75 17.86
C GLU A 128 11.23 13.68 17.18
N LEU A 129 11.30 13.05 16.02
CA LEU A 129 12.55 12.95 15.26
C LEU A 129 12.99 14.31 14.71
N ALA A 130 12.06 15.12 14.23
CA ALA A 130 12.35 16.49 13.77
C ALA A 130 12.92 17.35 14.91
N LEU A 131 12.31 17.29 16.09
CA LEU A 131 12.82 17.99 17.28
C LEU A 131 14.20 17.47 17.70
N CYS A 132 14.38 16.16 17.68
CA CYS A 132 15.67 15.51 17.96
C CYS A 132 16.78 16.02 17.02
N PHE A 133 16.51 16.07 15.72
CA PHE A 133 17.47 16.56 14.73
C PHE A 133 17.74 18.06 14.88
N ALA A 134 16.75 18.86 15.19
CA ALA A 134 16.94 20.28 15.46
C ALA A 134 17.90 20.51 16.65
N ILE A 135 17.66 19.82 17.76
CA ILE A 135 18.53 19.90 18.95
C ILE A 135 19.93 19.34 18.64
N ALA A 136 20.01 18.17 18.01
CA ALA A 136 21.30 17.55 17.68
C ALA A 136 22.15 18.41 16.72
N GLY A 137 21.52 19.07 15.74
CA GLY A 137 22.17 20.02 14.84
C GLY A 137 22.69 21.26 15.56
N LEU A 138 21.85 21.91 16.35
CA LEU A 138 22.23 23.10 17.12
C LEU A 138 23.35 22.83 18.14
N ARG A 139 23.44 21.61 18.63
CA ARG A 139 24.45 21.18 19.61
C ARG A 139 25.66 20.48 18.97
N HIS A 140 25.72 20.41 17.65
CA HIS A 140 26.81 19.75 16.91
C HIS A 140 27.06 18.30 17.36
N VAL A 141 26.03 17.58 17.78
CA VAL A 141 26.15 16.24 18.40
C VAL A 141 26.89 15.26 17.49
N GLY A 142 26.61 15.28 16.19
CA GLY A 142 27.24 14.37 15.21
C GLY A 142 28.75 14.59 15.11
N GLU A 143 29.16 15.82 14.88
CA GLU A 143 30.55 16.24 14.73
C GLU A 143 31.36 16.00 16.02
N THR A 144 30.79 16.44 17.14
CA THR A 144 31.42 16.26 18.46
C THR A 144 31.59 14.80 18.82
N SER A 145 30.59 13.97 18.54
CA SER A 145 30.64 12.53 18.79
C SER A 145 31.69 11.85 17.91
N ALA A 146 31.85 12.25 16.65
CA ALA A 146 32.84 11.72 15.73
C ALA A 146 34.26 12.10 16.21
N ALA A 147 34.51 13.38 16.57
CA ALA A 147 35.78 13.85 17.09
C ALA A 147 36.19 13.13 18.38
N MET A 148 35.25 12.97 19.33
CA MET A 148 35.52 12.22 20.55
C MET A 148 35.89 10.75 20.31
N ARG A 149 35.27 10.08 19.35
CA ARG A 149 35.61 8.71 18.96
C ARG A 149 36.99 8.62 18.33
N ALA A 150 37.42 9.67 17.63
CA ALA A 150 38.77 9.80 17.07
C ALA A 150 39.84 10.16 18.11
N GLY A 151 39.47 10.39 19.36
CA GLY A 151 40.37 10.86 20.42
C GLY A 151 40.66 12.34 20.38
N GLU A 152 39.93 13.12 19.59
CA GLU A 152 40.04 14.56 19.48
C GLU A 152 39.19 15.24 20.56
N ARG A 153 39.66 16.39 21.09
CA ARG A 153 38.84 17.25 21.93
C ARG A 153 38.18 18.31 21.08
N PRO A 154 36.84 18.29 20.93
CA PRO A 154 36.14 19.37 20.26
C PRO A 154 36.43 20.70 20.94
N ALA A 155 36.67 21.76 20.17
CA ALA A 155 36.76 23.10 20.69
C ALA A 155 35.40 23.51 21.32
N ALA A 156 35.44 24.17 22.49
CA ALA A 156 34.28 24.67 23.19
C ALA A 156 33.64 25.85 22.43
#